data_82e3b0d411586bc20a4a3189bd017d5d
#
_entry.id   82e3b0d411586bc20a4a3189bd017d5d
#
_cell.length_a   1.000
_cell.length_b   1.000
_cell.length_c   1.000
_cell.angle_alpha   90.00
_cell.angle_beta   90.00
_cell.angle_gamma   90.00
#
_symmetry.space_group_name_H-M   'P 1'
#
loop_
_entity.id
_entity.type
_entity.pdbx_description
1 polymer ?
#
loop_
_entity_poly.entity_id
_entity_poly.type
_entity_poly.pdbx_seq_one_letter_code
_entity_poly.pdbx_strand_id
1 'polypeptide(L)'
;QEAKELWVRLELKCIADVGLVGFPNVGKSTFLSRVTNARPKIANYHFTTLNPNLGVVDIDGGKGFVIADIPGLIEGASEGVGLGHQFLRHIERTKVIIHIVDAASTEGRDPIADIKAINAELEAYNHDLLKRPQVIAANKIDAIYDDGTGANPVELIKNAFEPEGIKVYPISAVTGQGVKELLYAVRELLDNFPDDVVIFEKEFDIDELLDNSDDNYNVYVDENGIFIVEGERIDKMLGYTNLESEKGFNFFQKFMKSSGAIDRLEELGIEEGDTVRVGDYLEFDYYRA
;
A
#
# COMPACT_ATOMS: atom_id res chain seq x y z
N GLN A 1 -16.29 -28.42 1.56
CA GLN A 1 -16.33 -27.70 0.27
C GLN A 1 -15.05 -28.00 -0.50
N GLU A 2 -15.16 -28.31 -1.79
CA GLU A 2 -14.00 -28.41 -2.66
C GLU A 2 -13.26 -27.06 -2.68
N ALA A 3 -11.95 -27.10 -2.46
CA ALA A 3 -11.11 -25.91 -2.53
C ALA A 3 -11.20 -25.34 -3.94
N LYS A 4 -11.54 -24.06 -4.07
CA LYS A 4 -11.52 -23.36 -5.35
C LYS A 4 -10.11 -22.90 -5.63
N GLU A 5 -9.52 -23.38 -6.72
CA GLU A 5 -8.28 -22.80 -7.25
C GLU A 5 -8.60 -21.48 -7.96
N LEU A 6 -7.99 -20.39 -7.49
CA LEU A 6 -8.17 -19.07 -8.05
C LEU A 6 -6.82 -18.51 -8.47
N TRP A 7 -6.78 -17.96 -9.67
CA TRP A 7 -5.66 -17.14 -10.10
C TRP A 7 -5.86 -15.72 -9.57
N VAL A 8 -4.94 -15.28 -8.70
CA VAL A 8 -4.94 -13.92 -8.14
C VAL A 8 -3.75 -13.15 -8.70
N ARG A 9 -4.00 -11.90 -9.15
CA ARG A 9 -2.95 -10.95 -9.51
C ARG A 9 -2.67 -10.06 -8.30
N LEU A 10 -1.48 -10.18 -7.75
CA LEU A 10 -1.01 -9.28 -6.70
C LEU A 10 -0.37 -8.05 -7.35
N GLU A 11 -0.82 -6.87 -6.95
CA GLU A 11 -0.26 -5.60 -7.39
C GLU A 11 0.36 -4.86 -6.21
N LEU A 12 1.66 -4.54 -6.32
CA LEU A 12 2.36 -3.77 -5.29
C LEU A 12 1.93 -2.30 -5.40
N LYS A 13 1.23 -1.76 -4.39
CA LYS A 13 0.75 -0.38 -4.39
C LYS A 13 1.83 0.68 -4.14
N CYS A 14 2.88 0.36 -3.37
CA CYS A 14 3.97 1.27 -3.09
C CYS A 14 5.25 0.79 -3.78
N ILE A 15 5.84 1.65 -4.62
CA ILE A 15 7.11 1.37 -5.29
C ILE A 15 8.28 1.98 -4.52
N ALA A 16 8.07 3.20 -3.99
CA ALA A 16 9.03 3.96 -3.21
C ALA A 16 8.29 4.90 -2.27
N ASP A 17 8.96 5.35 -1.21
CA ASP A 17 8.39 6.37 -0.32
C ASP A 17 8.41 7.75 -0.97
N VAL A 18 9.44 8.03 -1.78
CA VAL A 18 9.69 9.33 -2.40
C VAL A 18 9.87 9.19 -3.90
N GLY A 19 9.18 10.01 -4.68
CA GLY A 19 9.35 10.12 -6.11
C GLY A 19 10.15 11.37 -6.50
N LEU A 20 11.18 11.21 -7.34
CA LEU A 20 11.88 12.34 -7.95
C LEU A 20 11.20 12.72 -9.27
N VAL A 21 10.84 13.97 -9.39
CA VAL A 21 10.32 14.56 -10.62
C VAL A 21 11.17 15.73 -11.08
N GLY A 22 11.21 15.98 -12.35
CA GLY A 22 12.00 17.06 -12.94
C GLY A 22 12.33 16.76 -14.40
N PHE A 23 12.62 17.79 -15.17
CA PHE A 23 13.02 17.66 -16.56
C PHE A 23 14.34 16.89 -16.74
N PRO A 24 14.69 16.45 -17.93
CA PRO A 24 16.01 15.88 -18.20
C PRO A 24 17.14 16.84 -17.78
N ASN A 25 18.29 16.30 -17.40
CA ASN A 25 19.53 17.01 -17.07
C ASN A 25 19.48 17.97 -15.85
N VAL A 26 18.37 18.04 -15.10
CA VAL A 26 18.29 18.82 -13.85
C VAL A 26 19.08 18.20 -12.69
N GLY A 27 19.57 16.96 -12.86
CA GLY A 27 20.45 16.29 -11.90
C GLY A 27 19.78 15.23 -11.01
N LYS A 28 18.61 14.69 -11.39
CA LYS A 28 17.90 13.64 -10.63
C LYS A 28 18.78 12.41 -10.33
N SER A 29 19.37 11.83 -11.36
CA SER A 29 20.20 10.61 -11.21
C SER A 29 21.50 10.90 -10.45
N THR A 30 22.06 12.12 -10.58
CA THR A 30 23.21 12.56 -9.78
C THR A 30 22.82 12.66 -8.31
N PHE A 31 21.68 13.28 -8.02
CA PHE A 31 21.15 13.37 -6.66
C PHE A 31 20.92 11.97 -6.08
N LEU A 32 20.21 11.08 -6.79
CA LEU A 32 19.97 9.72 -6.35
C LEU A 32 21.27 8.98 -6.03
N SER A 33 22.25 9.05 -6.91
CA SER A 33 23.57 8.42 -6.70
C SER A 33 24.32 8.99 -5.50
N ARG A 34 24.09 10.27 -5.16
CA ARG A 34 24.73 10.96 -4.03
C ARG A 34 24.14 10.54 -2.68
N VAL A 35 22.83 10.34 -2.62
CA VAL A 35 22.11 10.10 -1.36
C VAL A 35 21.95 8.63 -1.01
N THR A 36 22.30 7.73 -1.92
CA THR A 36 22.14 6.28 -1.71
C THR A 36 23.46 5.64 -1.30
N ASN A 37 23.40 4.75 -0.29
CA ASN A 37 24.56 4.02 0.22
C ASN A 37 25.06 2.91 -0.72
N ALA A 38 24.22 2.45 -1.64
CA ALA A 38 24.52 1.45 -2.65
C ALA A 38 24.22 2.00 -4.05
N ARG A 39 24.85 1.45 -5.07
CA ARG A 39 24.49 1.82 -6.45
C ARG A 39 22.99 1.66 -6.67
N PRO A 40 22.30 2.67 -7.20
CA PRO A 40 20.88 2.57 -7.52
C PRO A 40 20.62 1.32 -8.35
N LYS A 41 19.57 0.57 -8.00
CA LYS A 41 19.17 -0.63 -8.74
C LYS A 41 18.06 -0.28 -9.70
N ILE A 42 18.23 -0.68 -10.96
CA ILE A 42 17.14 -0.66 -11.93
C ILE A 42 16.13 -1.74 -11.53
N ALA A 43 14.92 -1.33 -11.21
CA ALA A 43 13.87 -2.28 -10.86
C ALA A 43 13.11 -2.70 -12.12
N ASN A 44 13.28 -3.96 -12.53
CA ASN A 44 12.57 -4.54 -13.66
C ASN A 44 11.18 -5.00 -13.19
N TYR A 45 10.21 -4.12 -13.27
CA TYR A 45 8.81 -4.50 -13.05
C TYR A 45 8.22 -5.05 -14.35
N HIS A 46 7.69 -6.27 -14.33
CA HIS A 46 7.15 -6.98 -15.50
C HIS A 46 5.97 -6.26 -16.19
N PHE A 47 5.46 -5.21 -15.60
CA PHE A 47 4.31 -4.43 -16.09
C PHE A 47 4.68 -2.99 -16.51
N THR A 48 5.98 -2.67 -16.61
CA THR A 48 6.45 -1.31 -16.94
C THR A 48 7.46 -1.35 -18.08
N THR A 49 7.29 -0.47 -19.05
CA THR A 49 8.26 -0.25 -20.13
C THR A 49 9.41 0.67 -19.70
N LEU A 50 9.18 1.47 -18.63
CA LEU A 50 10.16 2.34 -18.00
C LEU A 50 10.50 1.77 -16.62
N ASN A 51 11.77 1.46 -16.41
CA ASN A 51 12.25 0.94 -15.16
C ASN A 51 12.77 2.08 -14.28
N PRO A 52 12.14 2.34 -13.10
CA PRO A 52 12.65 3.35 -12.20
C PRO A 52 13.99 2.94 -11.59
N ASN A 53 14.88 3.90 -11.38
CA ASN A 53 16.08 3.69 -10.59
C ASN A 53 15.72 3.88 -9.11
N LEU A 54 15.85 2.82 -8.31
CA LEU A 54 15.58 2.87 -6.88
C LEU A 54 16.86 3.02 -6.08
N GLY A 55 16.79 3.86 -5.06
CA GLY A 55 17.86 4.03 -4.09
C GLY A 55 17.33 4.01 -2.66
N VAL A 56 18.05 3.35 -1.77
CA VAL A 56 17.78 3.37 -0.34
C VAL A 56 18.62 4.45 0.31
N VAL A 57 17.97 5.38 0.97
CA VAL A 57 18.57 6.46 1.73
C VAL A 57 18.57 6.10 3.21
N ASP A 58 19.72 6.23 3.84
CA ASP A 58 19.88 6.09 5.29
C ASP A 58 20.32 7.44 5.86
N ILE A 59 19.62 7.91 6.87
CA ILE A 59 19.93 9.16 7.55
C ILE A 59 20.35 8.83 8.98
N ASP A 60 21.65 9.00 9.27
CA ASP A 60 22.24 8.87 10.60
C ASP A 60 21.89 7.56 11.35
N GLY A 61 21.77 6.43 10.63
CA GLY A 61 21.45 5.11 11.19
C GLY A 61 20.01 4.94 11.68
N GLY A 62 19.12 5.86 11.30
CA GLY A 62 17.68 5.78 11.59
C GLY A 62 16.91 4.90 10.61
N LYS A 63 15.58 5.02 10.62
CA LYS A 63 14.76 4.37 9.58
C LYS A 63 15.04 5.01 8.22
N GLY A 64 15.62 4.26 7.31
CA GLY A 64 15.80 4.67 5.91
C GLY A 64 14.47 4.79 5.17
N PHE A 65 14.52 5.37 3.96
CA PHE A 65 13.40 5.40 3.03
C PHE A 65 13.88 5.15 1.60
N VAL A 66 12.96 4.77 0.72
CA VAL A 66 13.26 4.47 -0.67
C VAL A 66 12.92 5.66 -1.55
N ILE A 67 13.88 6.08 -2.39
CA ILE A 67 13.68 7.10 -3.43
C ILE A 67 13.65 6.42 -4.79
N ALA A 68 12.70 6.82 -5.63
CA ALA A 68 12.61 6.43 -7.03
C ALA A 68 12.94 7.62 -7.94
N ASP A 69 13.98 7.48 -8.78
CA ASP A 69 14.17 8.33 -9.97
C ASP A 69 13.33 7.73 -11.09
N ILE A 70 12.27 8.43 -11.44
CA ILE A 70 11.31 7.98 -12.43
C ILE A 70 11.61 8.71 -13.72
N PRO A 71 12.21 8.04 -14.73
CA PRO A 71 12.50 8.65 -16.02
C PRO A 71 11.23 8.90 -16.82
N GLY A 72 11.16 9.97 -17.58
CA GLY A 72 10.19 10.08 -18.66
C GLY A 72 9.09 11.13 -18.53
N LEU A 73 9.29 12.20 -17.72
CA LEU A 73 8.44 13.37 -17.87
C LEU A 73 8.83 14.08 -19.18
N ILE A 74 7.96 13.99 -20.18
CA ILE A 74 8.03 14.71 -21.44
C ILE A 74 6.75 15.55 -21.53
N GLU A 75 6.83 16.77 -22.02
CA GLU A 75 5.66 17.60 -22.32
C GLU A 75 4.61 16.79 -23.09
N GLY A 76 3.33 16.81 -22.63
CA GLY A 76 2.25 16.02 -23.23
C GLY A 76 2.06 14.61 -22.65
N ALA A 77 2.65 14.33 -21.48
CA ALA A 77 2.52 13.02 -20.82
C ALA A 77 1.05 12.64 -20.50
N SER A 78 0.20 13.62 -20.23
CA SER A 78 -1.23 13.45 -19.92
C SER A 78 -2.08 13.14 -21.15
N GLU A 79 -1.62 13.49 -22.35
CA GLU A 79 -2.36 13.28 -23.60
C GLU A 79 -2.31 11.84 -24.14
N GLY A 80 -1.74 10.91 -23.37
CA GLY A 80 -1.81 9.47 -23.68
C GLY A 80 -0.79 8.95 -24.67
N VAL A 81 0.23 9.72 -25.03
CA VAL A 81 1.29 9.27 -25.93
C VAL A 81 2.33 8.46 -25.13
N GLY A 82 2.00 7.22 -24.88
CA GLY A 82 2.90 6.10 -24.53
C GLY A 82 3.68 6.19 -23.20
N LEU A 83 4.71 6.99 -23.09
CA LEU A 83 5.67 6.96 -22.00
C LEU A 83 5.25 7.77 -20.77
N GLY A 84 4.52 8.87 -20.96
CA GLY A 84 4.10 9.77 -19.88
C GLY A 84 3.11 9.12 -18.91
N HIS A 85 2.15 8.38 -19.41
CA HIS A 85 1.13 7.70 -18.58
C HIS A 85 1.74 6.66 -17.64
N GLN A 86 2.83 6.01 -18.06
CA GLN A 86 3.54 5.05 -17.22
C GLN A 86 4.36 5.74 -16.13
N PHE A 87 4.97 6.88 -16.44
CA PHE A 87 5.63 7.74 -15.48
C PHE A 87 4.67 8.16 -14.35
N LEU A 88 3.50 8.68 -14.71
CA LEU A 88 2.48 9.17 -13.77
C LEU A 88 1.98 8.05 -12.85
N ARG A 89 1.83 6.82 -13.36
CA ARG A 89 1.49 5.64 -12.58
C ARG A 89 2.56 5.29 -11.53
N HIS A 90 3.82 5.58 -11.80
CA HIS A 90 4.88 5.37 -10.81
C HIS A 90 4.86 6.44 -9.70
N ILE A 91 4.61 7.71 -10.06
CA ILE A 91 4.44 8.80 -9.08
C ILE A 91 3.25 8.52 -8.16
N GLU A 92 2.15 8.01 -8.71
CA GLU A 92 0.96 7.63 -7.93
C GLU A 92 1.29 6.62 -6.81
N ARG A 93 2.40 5.91 -6.91
CA ARG A 93 2.86 4.90 -5.95
C ARG A 93 3.92 5.41 -4.98
N THR A 94 4.04 6.72 -4.83
CA THR A 94 4.95 7.37 -3.86
C THR A 94 4.16 8.20 -2.86
N LYS A 95 4.72 8.46 -1.68
CA LYS A 95 4.08 9.23 -0.60
C LYS A 95 4.44 10.72 -0.67
N VAL A 96 5.68 11.04 -0.99
CA VAL A 96 6.24 12.40 -1.05
C VAL A 96 6.87 12.63 -2.42
N ILE A 97 6.78 13.84 -2.94
CA ILE A 97 7.37 14.25 -4.22
C ILE A 97 8.50 15.26 -3.98
N ILE A 98 9.67 15.01 -4.59
CA ILE A 98 10.76 15.99 -4.70
C ILE A 98 10.82 16.48 -6.13
N HIS A 99 10.53 17.76 -6.34
CA HIS A 99 10.82 18.44 -7.60
C HIS A 99 12.28 18.83 -7.64
N ILE A 100 13.07 18.29 -8.56
CA ILE A 100 14.44 18.72 -8.80
C ILE A 100 14.44 19.62 -10.02
N VAL A 101 14.94 20.86 -9.83
CA VAL A 101 15.06 21.85 -10.90
C VAL A 101 16.45 22.41 -10.99
N ASP A 102 16.83 22.85 -12.18
CA ASP A 102 18.11 23.51 -12.44
C ASP A 102 18.02 25.00 -12.10
N ALA A 103 18.38 25.36 -10.87
CA ALA A 103 18.34 26.74 -10.41
C ALA A 103 19.32 27.68 -11.17
N ALA A 104 20.39 27.12 -11.77
CA ALA A 104 21.35 27.89 -12.54
C ALA A 104 20.95 28.08 -14.02
N SER A 105 19.80 27.47 -14.43
CA SER A 105 19.31 27.53 -15.83
C SER A 105 20.39 27.16 -16.87
N THR A 106 21.22 26.15 -16.56
CA THR A 106 22.36 25.76 -17.39
C THR A 106 22.00 25.38 -18.83
N GLU A 107 20.73 24.94 -19.03
CA GLU A 107 20.17 24.59 -20.34
C GLU A 107 19.23 25.67 -20.90
N GLY A 108 19.22 26.89 -20.29
CA GLY A 108 18.39 28.00 -20.71
C GLY A 108 16.88 27.83 -20.43
N ARG A 109 16.49 26.89 -19.58
CA ARG A 109 15.10 26.70 -19.14
C ARG A 109 14.82 27.53 -17.90
N ASP A 110 13.55 27.97 -17.77
CA ASP A 110 13.09 28.66 -16.58
C ASP A 110 12.62 27.61 -15.53
N PRO A 111 13.29 27.53 -14.36
CA PRO A 111 12.96 26.56 -13.33
C PRO A 111 11.52 26.72 -12.78
N ILE A 112 10.98 27.94 -12.74
CA ILE A 112 9.60 28.20 -12.30
C ILE A 112 8.59 27.66 -13.31
N ALA A 113 8.85 27.89 -14.59
CA ALA A 113 8.01 27.35 -15.66
C ALA A 113 8.06 25.81 -15.67
N ASP A 114 9.22 25.22 -15.44
CA ASP A 114 9.42 23.77 -15.38
C ASP A 114 8.59 23.14 -14.24
N ILE A 115 8.59 23.71 -13.04
CA ILE A 115 7.78 23.21 -11.91
C ILE A 115 6.29 23.30 -12.24
N LYS A 116 5.84 24.43 -12.78
CA LYS A 116 4.43 24.63 -13.16
C LYS A 116 3.98 23.64 -14.23
N ALA A 117 4.82 23.36 -15.21
CA ALA A 117 4.54 22.38 -16.25
C ALA A 117 4.35 20.98 -15.67
N ILE A 118 5.25 20.55 -14.77
CA ILE A 118 5.16 19.27 -14.08
C ILE A 118 3.88 19.19 -13.22
N ASN A 119 3.57 20.23 -12.46
CA ASN A 119 2.36 20.27 -11.65
C ASN A 119 1.09 20.18 -12.51
N ALA A 120 1.04 20.85 -13.64
CA ALA A 120 -0.08 20.75 -14.58
C ALA A 120 -0.25 19.34 -15.14
N GLU A 121 0.84 18.63 -15.46
CA GLU A 121 0.78 17.24 -15.91
C GLU A 121 0.32 16.28 -14.80
N LEU A 122 0.78 16.48 -13.56
CA LEU A 122 0.33 15.70 -12.41
C LEU A 122 -1.16 15.91 -12.15
N GLU A 123 -1.63 17.15 -12.23
CA GLU A 123 -3.04 17.52 -12.03
C GLU A 123 -3.95 16.93 -13.13
N ALA A 124 -3.51 17.01 -14.37
CA ALA A 124 -4.26 16.47 -15.50
C ALA A 124 -4.41 14.95 -15.44
N TYR A 125 -3.43 14.25 -14.87
CA TYR A 125 -3.48 12.80 -14.67
C TYR A 125 -4.36 12.41 -13.49
N ASN A 126 -4.10 12.99 -12.31
CA ASN A 126 -4.84 12.72 -11.09
C ASN A 126 -4.69 13.90 -10.12
N HIS A 127 -5.76 14.63 -9.89
CA HIS A 127 -5.80 15.79 -8.99
C HIS A 127 -5.32 15.48 -7.56
N ASP A 128 -5.46 14.24 -7.10
CA ASP A 128 -5.02 13.83 -5.76
C ASP A 128 -3.49 13.81 -5.62
N LEU A 129 -2.74 13.78 -6.74
CA LEU A 129 -1.28 13.85 -6.69
C LEU A 129 -0.78 15.21 -6.20
N LEU A 130 -1.48 16.30 -6.49
CA LEU A 130 -1.12 17.62 -6.00
C LEU A 130 -1.37 17.80 -4.49
N LYS A 131 -2.23 16.97 -3.88
CA LYS A 131 -2.47 16.98 -2.44
C LYS A 131 -1.35 16.32 -1.64
N ARG A 132 -0.45 15.61 -2.31
CA ARG A 132 0.70 14.97 -1.65
C ARG A 132 1.70 16.01 -1.19
N PRO A 133 2.40 15.75 -0.06
CA PRO A 133 3.49 16.60 0.36
C PRO A 133 4.56 16.71 -0.72
N GLN A 134 4.96 17.95 -1.02
CA GLN A 134 5.94 18.27 -2.04
C GLN A 134 7.05 19.17 -1.48
N VAL A 135 8.25 18.99 -1.97
CA VAL A 135 9.38 19.90 -1.75
C VAL A 135 10.09 20.16 -3.06
N ILE A 136 10.69 21.35 -3.19
CA ILE A 136 11.48 21.73 -4.36
C ILE A 136 12.96 21.71 -3.99
N ALA A 137 13.74 20.94 -4.73
CA ALA A 137 15.19 20.94 -4.68
C ALA A 137 15.73 21.84 -5.80
N ALA A 138 16.08 23.07 -5.46
CA ALA A 138 16.72 24.01 -6.37
C ALA A 138 18.18 23.60 -6.52
N ASN A 139 18.46 22.74 -7.52
CA ASN A 139 19.75 22.11 -7.74
C ASN A 139 20.71 22.97 -8.60
N LYS A 140 21.97 22.58 -8.61
CA LYS A 140 23.09 23.22 -9.32
C LYS A 140 23.43 24.62 -8.79
N ILE A 141 23.24 24.87 -7.48
CA ILE A 141 23.63 26.15 -6.89
C ILE A 141 25.11 26.44 -7.02
N ASP A 142 25.94 25.43 -7.22
CA ASP A 142 27.37 25.54 -7.50
C ASP A 142 27.66 26.13 -8.90
N ALA A 143 26.69 26.13 -9.78
CA ALA A 143 26.78 26.68 -11.14
C ALA A 143 26.08 28.04 -11.29
N ILE A 144 25.48 28.57 -10.23
CA ILE A 144 24.85 29.90 -10.27
C ILE A 144 25.95 30.94 -10.41
N TYR A 145 25.87 31.72 -11.46
CA TYR A 145 26.78 32.83 -11.74
C TYR A 145 26.12 34.17 -11.36
N ASP A 146 26.84 34.99 -10.63
CA ASP A 146 26.40 36.37 -10.35
C ASP A 146 26.57 37.21 -11.62
N ASP A 147 25.47 37.50 -12.29
CA ASP A 147 25.45 38.33 -13.51
C ASP A 147 25.38 39.83 -13.21
N GLY A 148 25.52 40.23 -11.95
CA GLY A 148 25.43 41.60 -11.49
C GLY A 148 24.05 42.24 -11.50
N THR A 149 22.99 41.46 -11.81
CA THR A 149 21.59 41.94 -11.75
C THR A 149 21.04 41.96 -10.33
N GLY A 150 21.73 41.27 -9.39
CA GLY A 150 21.31 41.10 -8.00
C GLY A 150 20.14 40.17 -7.80
N ALA A 151 19.63 39.56 -8.87
CA ALA A 151 18.55 38.58 -8.78
C ALA A 151 19.12 37.20 -8.41
N ASN A 152 18.80 36.69 -7.24
CA ASN A 152 19.14 35.34 -6.84
C ASN A 152 18.09 34.33 -7.38
N PRO A 153 18.45 33.43 -8.31
CA PRO A 153 17.48 32.46 -8.86
C PRO A 153 16.77 31.63 -7.80
N VAL A 154 17.45 31.25 -6.73
CA VAL A 154 16.86 30.49 -5.61
C VAL A 154 15.77 31.31 -4.91
N GLU A 155 16.02 32.61 -4.67
CA GLU A 155 15.03 33.48 -4.04
C GLU A 155 13.81 33.72 -4.95
N LEU A 156 13.99 33.74 -6.26
CA LEU A 156 12.86 33.79 -7.21
C LEU A 156 11.96 32.53 -7.10
N ILE A 157 12.58 31.34 -7.02
CA ILE A 157 11.85 30.09 -6.85
C ILE A 157 11.14 30.06 -5.49
N LYS A 158 11.78 30.48 -4.40
CA LYS A 158 11.16 30.57 -3.07
C LYS A 158 9.94 31.50 -3.08
N ASN A 159 10.09 32.71 -3.61
CA ASN A 159 9.02 33.68 -3.69
C ASN A 159 7.83 33.19 -4.51
N ALA A 160 8.05 32.29 -5.47
CA ALA A 160 6.97 31.72 -6.28
C ALA A 160 6.21 30.61 -5.55
N PHE A 161 6.88 29.75 -4.74
CA PHE A 161 6.25 28.51 -4.25
C PHE A 161 6.11 28.41 -2.72
N GLU A 162 6.93 29.11 -1.92
CA GLU A 162 6.76 29.09 -0.46
C GLU A 162 5.41 29.70 0.03
N PRO A 163 4.87 30.73 -0.64
CA PRO A 163 3.50 31.20 -0.32
C PRO A 163 2.42 30.14 -0.56
N GLU A 164 2.67 29.15 -1.45
CA GLU A 164 1.79 28.03 -1.72
C GLU A 164 2.00 26.86 -0.73
N GLY A 165 2.93 27.02 0.25
CA GLY A 165 3.25 26.03 1.27
C GLY A 165 4.30 24.99 0.81
N ILE A 166 4.90 25.13 -0.35
CA ILE A 166 5.93 24.24 -0.88
C ILE A 166 7.31 24.78 -0.53
N LYS A 167 8.04 24.10 0.37
CA LYS A 167 9.38 24.52 0.80
C LYS A 167 10.42 24.31 -0.30
N VAL A 168 11.34 25.27 -0.42
CA VAL A 168 12.42 25.25 -1.41
C VAL A 168 13.77 25.08 -0.72
N TYR A 169 14.50 24.05 -1.13
CA TYR A 169 15.83 23.71 -0.61
C TYR A 169 16.89 23.94 -1.69
N PRO A 170 17.81 24.90 -1.49
CA PRO A 170 18.95 25.09 -2.40
C PRO A 170 19.96 23.96 -2.20
N ILE A 171 20.26 23.23 -3.25
CA ILE A 171 21.18 22.09 -3.18
C ILE A 171 22.20 22.11 -4.33
N SER A 172 23.32 21.43 -4.10
CA SER A 172 24.19 20.94 -5.15
C SER A 172 24.33 19.42 -5.04
N ALA A 173 23.77 18.69 -5.96
CA ALA A 173 23.91 17.23 -6.01
C ALA A 173 25.36 16.80 -6.23
N VAL A 174 26.19 17.64 -6.88
CA VAL A 174 27.60 17.37 -7.14
C VAL A 174 28.44 17.56 -5.88
N THR A 175 28.31 18.69 -5.20
CA THR A 175 29.13 19.00 -4.01
C THR A 175 28.56 18.39 -2.74
N GLY A 176 27.24 18.15 -2.69
CA GLY A 176 26.50 17.66 -1.52
C GLY A 176 25.97 18.78 -0.62
N GLN A 177 26.21 20.06 -0.96
CA GLN A 177 25.69 21.18 -0.20
C GLN A 177 24.15 21.16 -0.17
N GLY A 178 23.54 21.42 1.00
CA GLY A 178 22.09 21.48 1.21
C GLY A 178 21.33 20.15 1.10
N VAL A 179 22.01 19.06 0.71
CA VAL A 179 21.39 17.75 0.50
C VAL A 179 20.88 17.15 1.81
N LYS A 180 21.66 17.29 2.90
CA LYS A 180 21.30 16.72 4.19
C LYS A 180 20.03 17.38 4.77
N GLU A 181 19.93 18.68 4.66
CA GLU A 181 18.77 19.47 5.08
C GLU A 181 17.50 19.08 4.33
N LEU A 182 17.61 18.87 3.01
CA LEU A 182 16.53 18.38 2.18
C LEU A 182 16.07 16.99 2.64
N LEU A 183 17.00 16.07 2.90
CA LEU A 183 16.66 14.70 3.33
C LEU A 183 15.97 14.68 4.68
N TYR A 184 16.36 15.53 5.64
CA TYR A 184 15.65 15.64 6.92
C TYR A 184 14.21 16.17 6.74
N ALA A 185 14.03 17.18 5.90
CA ALA A 185 12.71 17.70 5.62
C ALA A 185 11.79 16.65 4.95
N VAL A 186 12.32 15.87 4.02
CA VAL A 186 11.60 14.76 3.40
C VAL A 186 11.24 13.70 4.43
N ARG A 187 12.15 13.38 5.35
CA ARG A 187 11.89 12.44 6.44
C ARG A 187 10.76 12.92 7.35
N GLU A 188 10.76 14.19 7.73
CA GLU A 188 9.69 14.80 8.52
C GLU A 188 8.33 14.68 7.82
N LEU A 189 8.29 14.91 6.50
CA LEU A 189 7.08 14.75 5.71
C LEU A 189 6.59 13.30 5.68
N LEU A 190 7.51 12.33 5.56
CA LEU A 190 7.18 10.90 5.58
C LEU A 190 6.66 10.45 6.95
N ASP A 191 7.26 10.94 8.04
CA ASP A 191 6.83 10.58 9.40
C ASP A 191 5.44 11.16 9.75
N ASN A 192 5.08 12.28 9.12
CA ASN A 192 3.76 12.91 9.27
C ASN A 192 2.75 12.45 8.20
N PHE A 193 3.17 11.61 7.25
CA PHE A 193 2.26 11.09 6.23
C PHE A 193 1.31 10.08 6.88
N PRO A 194 -0.02 10.24 6.72
CA PRO A 194 -0.96 9.30 7.29
C PRO A 194 -0.71 7.90 6.70
N ASP A 195 -0.48 6.93 7.56
CA ASP A 195 -0.52 5.53 7.15
C ASP A 195 -2.00 5.18 6.92
N ASP A 196 -2.45 5.33 5.68
CA ASP A 196 -3.73 4.78 5.24
C ASP A 196 -3.62 3.25 5.24
N VAL A 197 -3.74 2.68 6.43
CA VAL A 197 -3.98 1.25 6.57
C VAL A 197 -5.39 1.03 6.03
N VAL A 198 -5.47 0.55 4.78
CA VAL A 198 -6.75 0.05 4.25
C VAL A 198 -7.13 -1.15 5.09
N ILE A 199 -7.94 -0.92 6.11
CA ILE A 199 -8.56 -1.99 6.89
C ILE A 199 -9.65 -2.55 5.97
N PHE A 200 -9.39 -3.74 5.41
CA PHE A 200 -10.43 -4.49 4.76
C PHE A 200 -11.42 -4.90 5.83
N GLU A 201 -12.67 -4.50 5.68
CA GLU A 201 -13.74 -5.05 6.50
C GLU A 201 -13.73 -6.58 6.33
N LYS A 202 -13.88 -7.29 7.45
CA LYS A 202 -13.99 -8.74 7.39
C LYS A 202 -15.23 -9.06 6.55
N GLU A 203 -15.07 -9.70 5.40
CA GLU A 203 -16.19 -10.21 4.61
C GLU A 203 -16.95 -11.32 5.37
N PHE A 204 -16.35 -11.83 6.44
CA PHE A 204 -16.91 -12.88 7.30
C PHE A 204 -16.66 -12.54 8.77
N ASP A 205 -17.72 -12.31 9.52
CA ASP A 205 -17.69 -12.35 10.96
C ASP A 205 -18.18 -13.73 11.42
N ILE A 206 -17.25 -14.53 11.99
CA ILE A 206 -17.56 -15.85 12.54
C ILE A 206 -18.58 -15.71 13.69
N ASP A 207 -18.53 -14.59 14.41
CA ASP A 207 -19.44 -14.30 15.50
C ASP A 207 -20.87 -13.99 15.00
N GLU A 208 -21.02 -13.36 13.81
CA GLU A 208 -22.33 -13.19 13.15
C GLU A 208 -22.94 -14.53 12.69
N LEU A 209 -22.12 -15.49 12.27
CA LEU A 209 -22.59 -16.84 11.93
C LEU A 209 -23.04 -17.63 13.17
N LEU A 210 -22.51 -17.29 14.35
CA LEU A 210 -22.89 -17.90 15.61
C LEU A 210 -24.11 -17.22 16.24
N ASP A 211 -24.36 -15.94 15.96
CA ASP A 211 -25.37 -15.11 16.63
C ASP A 211 -26.71 -14.97 15.85
N ASN A 212 -26.74 -15.43 14.59
CA ASN A 212 -27.99 -15.46 13.83
C ASN A 212 -28.90 -16.56 14.37
N SER A 213 -29.87 -16.14 15.18
CA SER A 213 -30.90 -16.90 15.87
C SER A 213 -32.00 -17.52 14.95
N ASP A 214 -31.73 -17.69 13.67
CA ASP A 214 -32.54 -18.52 12.83
C ASP A 214 -32.16 -19.99 13.04
N ASP A 215 -32.99 -20.69 13.77
CA ASP A 215 -32.95 -22.13 14.06
C ASP A 215 -33.09 -22.98 12.78
N ASN A 216 -32.17 -22.84 11.86
CA ASN A 216 -32.14 -23.53 10.58
C ASN A 216 -31.36 -24.85 10.69
N TYR A 217 -31.63 -25.61 11.76
CA TYR A 217 -31.18 -26.97 11.92
C TYR A 217 -32.26 -27.81 12.64
N ASN A 218 -32.31 -29.10 12.34
CA ASN A 218 -33.21 -30.06 12.94
C ASN A 218 -32.42 -31.06 13.78
N VAL A 219 -33.02 -31.50 14.90
CA VAL A 219 -32.51 -32.58 15.73
C VAL A 219 -33.61 -33.61 15.88
N TYR A 220 -33.33 -34.85 15.48
CA TYR A 220 -34.31 -35.95 15.56
C TYR A 220 -33.59 -37.30 15.68
N VAL A 221 -34.36 -38.37 15.99
CA VAL A 221 -33.83 -39.73 16.04
C VAL A 221 -34.35 -40.50 14.81
N ASP A 222 -33.45 -41.19 14.12
CA ASP A 222 -33.80 -41.98 12.94
C ASP A 222 -34.42 -43.35 13.32
N GLU A 223 -34.84 -44.11 12.31
CA GLU A 223 -35.45 -45.44 12.51
C GLU A 223 -34.49 -46.48 13.14
N ASN A 224 -33.19 -46.21 13.14
CA ASN A 224 -32.13 -47.06 13.68
C ASN A 224 -31.73 -46.66 15.10
N GLY A 225 -32.32 -45.60 15.66
CA GLY A 225 -31.98 -45.08 16.97
C GLY A 225 -30.74 -44.15 16.97
N ILE A 226 -30.31 -43.68 15.79
CA ILE A 226 -29.22 -42.71 15.66
C ILE A 226 -29.78 -41.30 15.81
N PHE A 227 -29.12 -40.46 16.61
CA PHE A 227 -29.49 -39.07 16.77
C PHE A 227 -28.89 -38.23 15.61
N ILE A 228 -29.76 -37.54 14.89
CA ILE A 228 -29.39 -36.76 13.70
C ILE A 228 -29.45 -35.26 14.03
N VAL A 229 -28.37 -34.52 13.66
CA VAL A 229 -28.33 -33.07 13.71
C VAL A 229 -27.98 -32.58 12.31
N GLU A 230 -28.94 -31.99 11.60
CA GLU A 230 -28.74 -31.58 10.20
C GLU A 230 -29.36 -30.21 9.93
N GLY A 231 -28.86 -29.51 8.91
CA GLY A 231 -29.37 -28.23 8.44
C GLY A 231 -28.30 -27.32 7.89
N GLU A 232 -28.73 -26.28 7.19
CA GLU A 232 -27.85 -25.39 6.46
C GLU A 232 -26.76 -24.76 7.36
N ARG A 233 -27.11 -24.45 8.62
CA ARG A 233 -26.18 -23.90 9.61
C ARG A 233 -25.13 -24.93 10.04
N ILE A 234 -25.51 -26.17 10.16
CA ILE A 234 -24.62 -27.29 10.50
C ILE A 234 -23.65 -27.55 9.35
N ASP A 235 -24.18 -27.65 8.12
CA ASP A 235 -23.36 -27.89 6.93
C ASP A 235 -22.36 -26.78 6.68
N LYS A 236 -22.77 -25.53 6.88
CA LYS A 236 -21.83 -24.37 6.80
C LYS A 236 -20.73 -24.50 7.85
N MET A 237 -21.06 -24.77 9.10
CA MET A 237 -20.07 -24.90 10.17
C MET A 237 -19.10 -26.06 9.89
N LEU A 238 -19.59 -27.23 9.48
CA LEU A 238 -18.76 -28.38 9.09
C LEU A 238 -17.84 -28.03 7.91
N GLY A 239 -18.35 -27.29 6.92
CA GLY A 239 -17.61 -26.87 5.74
C GLY A 239 -16.45 -25.89 6.02
N TYR A 240 -16.52 -25.14 7.12
CA TYR A 240 -15.47 -24.17 7.53
C TYR A 240 -14.52 -24.71 8.61
N THR A 241 -14.82 -25.87 9.21
CA THR A 241 -14.11 -26.37 10.38
C THR A 241 -13.28 -27.60 10.04
N ASN A 242 -11.97 -27.54 10.27
CA ASN A 242 -11.12 -28.72 10.17
C ASN A 242 -11.22 -29.51 11.48
N LEU A 243 -12.06 -30.55 11.48
CA LEU A 243 -12.32 -31.40 12.65
C LEU A 243 -11.16 -32.31 13.06
N GLU A 244 -10.18 -32.51 12.18
CA GLU A 244 -8.96 -33.27 12.49
C GLU A 244 -7.99 -32.46 13.38
N SER A 245 -8.15 -31.15 13.46
CA SER A 245 -7.35 -30.30 14.32
C SER A 245 -8.00 -30.15 15.70
N GLU A 246 -7.18 -30.14 16.76
CA GLU A 246 -7.63 -29.90 18.14
C GLU A 246 -8.43 -28.59 18.27
N LYS A 247 -7.97 -27.53 17.59
CA LYS A 247 -8.68 -26.22 17.58
C LYS A 247 -10.01 -26.29 16.86
N GLY A 248 -10.08 -26.98 15.75
CA GLY A 248 -11.34 -27.16 15.00
C GLY A 248 -12.34 -28.01 15.76
N PHE A 249 -11.89 -29.08 16.43
CA PHE A 249 -12.76 -29.90 17.25
C PHE A 249 -13.31 -29.14 18.47
N ASN A 250 -12.46 -28.36 19.15
CA ASN A 250 -12.90 -27.49 20.25
C ASN A 250 -13.91 -26.43 19.79
N PHE A 251 -13.72 -25.89 18.57
CA PHE A 251 -14.68 -24.96 17.99
C PHE A 251 -16.03 -25.64 17.69
N PHE A 252 -16.01 -26.84 17.13
CA PHE A 252 -17.19 -27.63 16.88
C PHE A 252 -17.96 -27.90 18.17
N GLN A 253 -17.31 -28.36 19.24
CA GLN A 253 -17.94 -28.58 20.54
C GLN A 253 -18.59 -27.31 21.09
N LYS A 254 -17.87 -26.19 21.02
CA LYS A 254 -18.41 -24.89 21.45
C LYS A 254 -19.62 -24.47 20.63
N PHE A 255 -19.58 -24.68 19.32
CA PHE A 255 -20.71 -24.41 18.43
C PHE A 255 -21.94 -25.26 18.78
N MET A 256 -21.79 -26.58 18.93
CA MET A 256 -22.88 -27.49 19.31
C MET A 256 -23.54 -27.08 20.63
N LYS A 257 -22.75 -26.59 21.59
CA LYS A 257 -23.22 -26.08 22.86
C LYS A 257 -23.94 -24.74 22.73
N SER A 258 -23.34 -23.78 22.02
CA SER A 258 -23.88 -22.40 21.86
C SER A 258 -25.11 -22.35 20.96
N SER A 259 -25.24 -23.27 20.01
CA SER A 259 -26.42 -23.38 19.13
C SER A 259 -27.63 -24.03 19.79
N GLY A 260 -27.49 -24.62 21.02
CA GLY A 260 -28.55 -25.35 21.68
C GLY A 260 -28.76 -26.76 21.11
N ALA A 261 -27.91 -27.24 20.20
CA ALA A 261 -28.02 -28.58 19.62
C ALA A 261 -27.85 -29.68 20.67
N ILE A 262 -26.96 -29.48 21.65
CA ILE A 262 -26.76 -30.42 22.76
C ILE A 262 -28.00 -30.46 23.63
N ASP A 263 -28.60 -29.32 23.97
CA ASP A 263 -29.81 -29.27 24.81
C ASP A 263 -30.97 -30.00 24.13
N ARG A 264 -31.13 -29.88 22.82
CA ARG A 264 -32.16 -30.62 22.05
C ARG A 264 -31.92 -32.13 21.98
N LEU A 265 -30.62 -32.55 21.89
CA LEU A 265 -30.27 -33.99 21.98
C LEU A 265 -30.60 -34.55 23.35
N GLU A 266 -30.35 -33.80 24.43
CA GLU A 266 -30.70 -34.21 25.80
C GLU A 266 -32.23 -34.25 26.02
N GLU A 267 -33.00 -33.33 25.43
CA GLU A 267 -34.47 -33.33 25.45
C GLU A 267 -35.04 -34.55 24.72
N LEU A 268 -34.37 -35.05 23.67
CA LEU A 268 -34.72 -36.27 22.96
C LEU A 268 -34.31 -37.56 23.70
N GLY A 269 -33.60 -37.41 24.82
CA GLY A 269 -33.25 -38.52 25.71
C GLY A 269 -31.98 -39.27 25.35
N ILE A 270 -30.98 -38.57 24.77
CA ILE A 270 -29.67 -39.16 24.46
C ILE A 270 -28.95 -39.64 25.72
N GLU A 271 -28.38 -40.83 25.66
CA GLU A 271 -27.59 -41.43 26.74
C GLU A 271 -26.11 -41.59 26.34
N GLU A 272 -25.25 -41.77 27.33
CA GLU A 272 -23.79 -42.00 27.07
C GLU A 272 -23.57 -43.25 26.23
N GLY A 273 -22.86 -43.12 25.13
CA GLY A 273 -22.61 -44.19 24.18
C GLY A 273 -23.57 -44.24 22.98
N ASP A 274 -24.58 -43.35 22.96
CA ASP A 274 -25.45 -43.25 21.78
C ASP A 274 -24.71 -42.58 20.63
N THR A 275 -25.01 -43.00 19.40
CA THR A 275 -24.39 -42.47 18.20
C THR A 275 -25.11 -41.19 17.75
N VAL A 276 -24.34 -40.14 17.53
CA VAL A 276 -24.81 -38.87 16.95
C VAL A 276 -24.23 -38.72 15.58
N ARG A 277 -25.07 -38.41 14.58
CA ARG A 277 -24.65 -37.99 13.24
C ARG A 277 -24.92 -36.51 13.05
N VAL A 278 -23.89 -35.77 12.66
CA VAL A 278 -23.98 -34.34 12.39
C VAL A 278 -23.68 -34.08 10.92
N GLY A 279 -24.66 -33.54 10.20
CA GLY A 279 -24.61 -33.45 8.74
C GLY A 279 -24.45 -34.79 8.06
N ASP A 280 -23.89 -34.80 6.83
CA ASP A 280 -23.77 -36.02 6.02
C ASP A 280 -22.56 -36.90 6.36
N TYR A 281 -21.56 -36.37 7.12
CA TYR A 281 -20.23 -36.98 7.16
C TYR A 281 -19.66 -37.25 8.56
N LEU A 282 -20.25 -36.69 9.62
CA LEU A 282 -19.67 -36.79 10.96
C LEU A 282 -20.51 -37.69 11.85
N GLU A 283 -19.96 -38.82 12.27
CA GLU A 283 -20.56 -39.71 13.29
C GLU A 283 -19.63 -39.83 14.49
N PHE A 284 -20.17 -39.75 15.69
CA PHE A 284 -19.42 -39.96 16.93
C PHE A 284 -20.36 -40.45 18.05
N ASP A 285 -19.77 -41.09 19.07
CA ASP A 285 -20.51 -41.49 20.25
C ASP A 285 -20.59 -40.35 21.25
N TYR A 286 -21.77 -40.14 21.80
CA TYR A 286 -22.04 -39.09 22.77
C TYR A 286 -21.48 -39.45 24.15
N TYR A 287 -20.71 -38.57 24.74
CA TYR A 287 -20.27 -38.64 26.14
C TYR A 287 -20.46 -37.26 26.79
N ARG A 288 -21.06 -37.24 27.97
CA ARG A 288 -21.19 -36.02 28.76
C ARG A 288 -19.81 -35.49 29.16
N ALA A 289 -19.51 -34.22 28.87
CA ALA A 289 -18.27 -33.54 29.19
C ALA A 289 -18.32 -32.98 30.61
#